data_df4184863ec8056646442f354b3e9eab
#
_entry.id   df4184863ec8056646442f354b3e9eab
#
_cell.length_a   1.000
_cell.length_b   1.000
_cell.length_c   1.000
_cell.angle_alpha   90.00
_cell.angle_beta   90.00
_cell.angle_gamma   90.00
#
_symmetry.space_group_name_H-M   'P 1'
#
loop_
_entity.id
_entity.type
_entity.pdbx_description
1 polymer ?
#
loop_
_entity_poly.entity_id
_entity_poly.type
_entity_poly.pdbx_seq_one_letter_code
_entity_poly.pdbx_strand_id
1 'polypeptide(L)'
;ILKLLCFFLFWSVAYAVLYPFIKHEEINLLNAVRSILKGHYHLWFIPMIIGLYLIIPLLRLWVNRQNKQYVEYFLLLSFVFSFVIPQAIQLLVCFRSGFSFLYDVIDRFYLKYTSGFTSYFIMGWYLRNYELPHKKLCYCLGMAGLCITFLGTYGELSYLHSNEWIFYSNFSVNVCLYSIAVFVLIKSLYGSVRYSDSFF
;
A
#
# COMPACT_ATOMS: atom_id res chain seq x y z
N ILE A 1 3.01 -19.47 -1.91
CA ILE A 1 1.71 -19.24 -1.25
C ILE A 1 1.58 -20.12 -0.03
N LEU A 2 1.72 -21.47 -0.14
CA LEU A 2 1.54 -22.40 0.99
C LEU A 2 2.41 -22.06 2.20
N LYS A 3 3.70 -21.75 2.00
CA LYS A 3 4.62 -21.34 3.08
C LYS A 3 4.15 -20.07 3.80
N LEU A 4 3.64 -19.08 3.07
CA LEU A 4 3.11 -17.84 3.64
C LEU A 4 1.83 -18.11 4.44
N LEU A 5 0.97 -18.98 3.94
CA LEU A 5 -0.27 -19.39 4.61
C LEU A 5 0.03 -20.13 5.93
N CYS A 6 0.97 -21.08 5.91
CA CYS A 6 1.42 -21.76 7.12
C CYS A 6 2.03 -20.79 8.14
N PHE A 7 2.85 -19.84 7.68
CA PHE A 7 3.42 -18.81 8.53
C PHE A 7 2.34 -17.91 9.15
N PHE A 8 1.38 -17.46 8.34
CA PHE A 8 0.25 -16.68 8.81
C PHE A 8 -0.57 -17.42 9.86
N LEU A 9 -0.95 -18.67 9.59
CA LEU A 9 -1.73 -19.49 10.51
C LEU A 9 -0.97 -19.74 11.81
N PHE A 10 0.31 -20.09 11.74
CA PHE A 10 1.13 -20.32 12.93
C PHE A 10 1.13 -19.10 13.85
N TRP A 11 1.44 -17.90 13.32
CA TRP A 11 1.48 -16.69 14.11
C TRP A 11 0.09 -16.23 14.56
N SER A 12 -0.94 -16.40 13.75
CA SER A 12 -2.32 -16.08 14.14
C SER A 12 -2.79 -16.94 15.31
N VAL A 13 -2.47 -18.24 15.31
CA VAL A 13 -2.77 -19.12 16.44
C VAL A 13 -1.94 -18.73 17.68
N ALA A 14 -0.64 -18.47 17.49
CA ALA A 14 0.21 -18.05 18.60
C ALA A 14 -0.33 -16.77 19.28
N TYR A 15 -0.70 -15.74 18.49
CA TYR A 15 -1.29 -14.53 19.05
C TYR A 15 -2.68 -14.76 19.67
N ALA A 16 -3.53 -15.60 19.08
CA ALA A 16 -4.86 -15.89 19.63
C ALA A 16 -4.81 -16.59 21.00
N VAL A 17 -3.74 -17.33 21.28
CA VAL A 17 -3.52 -18.00 22.57
C VAL A 17 -2.76 -17.11 23.56
N LEU A 18 -1.65 -16.50 23.12
CA LEU A 18 -0.76 -15.75 23.99
C LEU A 18 -1.37 -14.41 24.43
N TYR A 19 -2.11 -13.72 23.58
CA TYR A 19 -2.63 -12.40 23.88
C TYR A 19 -3.66 -12.40 25.03
N PRO A 20 -4.70 -13.27 25.04
CA PRO A 20 -5.61 -13.39 26.18
C PRO A 20 -4.88 -13.82 27.47
N PHE A 21 -3.90 -14.74 27.35
CA PHE A 21 -3.11 -15.20 28.51
C PHE A 21 -2.34 -14.04 29.16
N ILE A 22 -1.72 -13.17 28.37
CA ILE A 22 -0.98 -11.98 28.89
C ILE A 22 -1.93 -10.96 29.49
N LYS A 23 -3.14 -10.80 28.93
CA LYS A 23 -4.13 -9.83 29.41
C LYS A 23 -5.07 -10.37 30.49
N HIS A 24 -4.91 -11.62 30.92
CA HIS A 24 -5.81 -12.29 31.87
C HIS A 24 -7.30 -12.26 31.44
N GLU A 25 -7.56 -12.30 30.14
CA GLU A 25 -8.89 -12.36 29.56
C GLU A 25 -9.35 -13.81 29.42
N GLU A 26 -10.65 -14.07 29.61
CA GLU A 26 -11.21 -15.41 29.39
C GLU A 26 -11.15 -15.80 27.89
N ILE A 27 -10.63 -17.00 27.62
CA ILE A 27 -10.54 -17.52 26.26
C ILE A 27 -11.92 -18.03 25.83
N ASN A 28 -12.61 -17.24 25.02
CA ASN A 28 -13.81 -17.69 24.34
C ASN A 28 -13.45 -18.29 22.98
N LEU A 29 -13.87 -19.53 22.73
CA LEU A 29 -13.58 -20.27 21.50
C LEU A 29 -13.96 -19.47 20.23
N LEU A 30 -15.11 -18.80 20.24
CA LEU A 30 -15.56 -17.99 19.10
C LEU A 30 -14.63 -16.79 18.84
N ASN A 31 -14.18 -16.13 19.91
CA ASN A 31 -13.26 -15.01 19.81
C ASN A 31 -11.87 -15.47 19.37
N ALA A 32 -11.41 -16.64 19.81
CA ALA A 32 -10.16 -17.24 19.38
C ALA A 32 -10.19 -17.56 17.88
N VAL A 33 -11.27 -18.19 17.38
CA VAL A 33 -11.43 -18.48 15.94
C VAL A 33 -11.48 -17.18 15.12
N ARG A 34 -12.21 -16.16 15.56
CA ARG A 34 -12.23 -14.84 14.89
C ARG A 34 -10.84 -14.20 14.85
N SER A 35 -10.09 -14.27 15.94
CA SER A 35 -8.73 -13.73 16.03
C SER A 35 -7.76 -14.45 15.12
N ILE A 36 -7.89 -15.79 15.00
CA ILE A 36 -7.08 -16.59 14.07
C ILE A 36 -7.38 -16.22 12.62
N LEU A 37 -8.67 -16.12 12.24
CA LEU A 37 -9.07 -15.80 10.87
C LEU A 37 -8.72 -14.36 10.48
N LYS A 38 -8.92 -13.40 11.39
CA LYS A 38 -8.59 -11.98 11.16
C LYS A 38 -7.09 -11.74 11.16
N GLY A 39 -6.35 -12.54 11.92
CA GLY A 39 -4.94 -12.32 12.22
C GLY A 39 -4.72 -11.14 13.19
N HIS A 40 -3.55 -11.08 13.79
CA HIS A 40 -3.16 -9.91 14.57
C HIS A 40 -2.86 -8.73 13.63
N TYR A 41 -3.08 -7.50 14.10
CA TYR A 41 -2.98 -6.32 13.26
C TYR A 41 -1.62 -6.17 12.53
N HIS A 42 -0.53 -6.69 13.09
CA HIS A 42 0.77 -6.72 12.42
C HIS A 42 0.87 -7.68 11.23
N LEU A 43 -0.01 -8.68 11.14
CA LEU A 43 0.04 -9.71 10.11
C LEU A 43 -0.76 -9.37 8.84
N TRP A 44 -1.41 -8.20 8.80
CA TRP A 44 -2.29 -7.79 7.70
C TRP A 44 -1.63 -7.85 6.30
N PHE A 45 -0.32 -7.64 6.24
CA PHE A 45 0.42 -7.63 4.98
C PHE A 45 0.57 -9.04 4.36
N ILE A 46 0.50 -10.11 5.16
CA ILE A 46 0.66 -11.48 4.65
C ILE A 46 -0.54 -11.90 3.79
N PRO A 47 -1.80 -11.78 4.25
CA PRO A 47 -2.97 -11.99 3.38
C PRO A 47 -2.94 -11.10 2.13
N MET A 48 -2.50 -9.86 2.25
CA MET A 48 -2.35 -8.93 1.12
C MET A 48 -1.36 -9.47 0.09
N ILE A 49 -0.17 -9.94 0.52
CA ILE A 49 0.82 -10.54 -0.38
C ILE A 49 0.28 -11.81 -1.02
N ILE A 50 -0.42 -12.67 -0.27
CA ILE A 50 -1.06 -13.88 -0.82
C ILE A 50 -2.04 -13.48 -1.94
N GLY A 51 -2.89 -12.47 -1.70
CA GLY A 51 -3.80 -11.93 -2.71
C GLY A 51 -3.08 -11.43 -3.97
N LEU A 52 -1.95 -10.72 -3.80
CA LEU A 52 -1.12 -10.29 -4.93
C LEU A 52 -0.54 -11.48 -5.70
N TYR A 53 -0.06 -12.52 -5.01
CA TYR A 53 0.44 -13.72 -5.68
C TYR A 53 -0.65 -14.48 -6.46
N LEU A 54 -1.89 -14.47 -5.99
CA LEU A 54 -3.01 -15.08 -6.71
C LEU A 54 -3.35 -14.33 -8.00
N ILE A 55 -3.17 -13.01 -8.04
CA ILE A 55 -3.46 -12.22 -9.24
C ILE A 55 -2.31 -12.19 -10.27
N ILE A 56 -1.08 -12.61 -9.89
CA ILE A 56 0.09 -12.61 -10.81
C ILE A 56 -0.19 -13.28 -12.15
N PRO A 57 -0.82 -14.47 -12.23
CA PRO A 57 -1.07 -15.11 -13.53
C PRO A 57 -1.90 -14.22 -14.47
N LEU A 58 -2.87 -13.48 -13.94
CA LEU A 58 -3.67 -12.54 -14.72
C LEU A 58 -2.86 -11.30 -15.13
N LEU A 59 -2.06 -10.76 -14.21
CA LEU A 59 -1.21 -9.61 -14.49
C LEU A 59 -0.18 -9.90 -15.59
N ARG A 60 0.39 -11.10 -15.63
CA ARG A 60 1.37 -11.51 -16.64
C ARG A 60 0.84 -11.44 -18.06
N LEU A 61 -0.47 -11.52 -18.27
CA LEU A 61 -1.07 -11.47 -19.61
C LEU A 61 -0.86 -10.10 -20.28
N TRP A 62 -0.88 -9.02 -19.50
CA TRP A 62 -0.78 -7.67 -20.05
C TRP A 62 0.40 -6.84 -19.49
N VAL A 63 0.91 -7.17 -18.29
CA VAL A 63 2.10 -6.52 -17.72
C VAL A 63 3.36 -7.13 -18.36
N ASN A 64 3.73 -6.63 -19.54
CA ASN A 64 4.93 -7.04 -20.24
C ASN A 64 5.59 -5.83 -20.92
N ARG A 65 6.82 -6.00 -21.42
CA ARG A 65 7.59 -4.92 -22.03
C ARG A 65 6.97 -4.38 -23.33
N GLN A 66 6.20 -5.18 -24.03
CA GLN A 66 5.52 -4.77 -25.27
C GLN A 66 4.35 -3.83 -24.99
N ASN A 67 3.72 -3.97 -23.84
CA ASN A 67 2.55 -3.22 -23.41
C ASN A 67 2.88 -2.01 -22.52
N LYS A 68 4.05 -1.39 -22.66
CA LYS A 68 4.52 -0.30 -21.80
C LYS A 68 3.47 0.82 -21.62
N GLN A 69 2.84 1.26 -22.71
CA GLN A 69 1.84 2.34 -22.68
C GLN A 69 0.62 1.98 -21.83
N TYR A 70 0.14 0.73 -21.91
CA TYR A 70 -0.99 0.27 -21.09
C TYR A 70 -0.63 0.17 -19.62
N VAL A 71 0.62 -0.21 -19.30
CA VAL A 71 1.12 -0.22 -17.92
C VAL A 71 1.21 1.19 -17.37
N GLU A 72 1.74 2.15 -18.14
CA GLU A 72 1.80 3.56 -17.76
C GLU A 72 0.40 4.17 -17.57
N TYR A 73 -0.53 3.86 -18.45
CA TYR A 73 -1.92 4.28 -18.32
C TYR A 73 -2.58 3.71 -17.05
N PHE A 74 -2.38 2.42 -16.77
CA PHE A 74 -2.87 1.81 -15.54
C PHE A 74 -2.27 2.47 -14.30
N LEU A 75 -0.95 2.72 -14.29
CA LEU A 75 -0.28 3.40 -13.17
C LEU A 75 -0.80 4.82 -12.98
N LEU A 76 -1.07 5.55 -14.06
CA LEU A 76 -1.65 6.89 -14.01
C LEU A 76 -3.07 6.85 -13.41
N LEU A 77 -3.94 5.96 -13.90
CA LEU A 77 -5.29 5.79 -13.35
C LEU A 77 -5.23 5.42 -11.86
N SER A 78 -4.37 4.45 -11.51
CA SER A 78 -4.18 4.03 -10.12
C SER A 78 -3.69 5.19 -9.25
N PHE A 79 -2.75 5.98 -9.74
CA PHE A 79 -2.23 7.14 -9.00
C PHE A 79 -3.33 8.16 -8.73
N VAL A 80 -4.14 8.49 -9.73
CA VAL A 80 -5.24 9.44 -9.58
C VAL A 80 -6.33 8.91 -8.64
N PHE A 81 -6.84 7.71 -8.90
CA PHE A 81 -8.02 7.19 -8.19
C PHE A 81 -7.72 6.53 -6.84
N SER A 82 -6.53 6.02 -6.61
CA SER A 82 -6.17 5.38 -5.34
C SER A 82 -5.35 6.25 -4.39
N PHE A 83 -4.69 7.31 -4.91
CA PHE A 83 -3.84 8.18 -4.10
C PHE A 83 -4.36 9.63 -4.09
N VAL A 84 -4.44 10.29 -5.26
CA VAL A 84 -4.73 11.72 -5.31
C VAL A 84 -6.15 12.03 -4.85
N ILE A 85 -7.16 11.39 -5.43
CA ILE A 85 -8.56 11.70 -5.14
C ILE A 85 -8.93 11.35 -3.69
N PRO A 86 -8.62 10.14 -3.14
CA PRO A 86 -8.95 9.83 -1.76
C PRO A 86 -8.29 10.79 -0.77
N GLN A 87 -7.01 11.12 -0.96
CA GLN A 87 -6.32 12.05 -0.08
C GLN A 87 -6.89 13.47 -0.18
N ALA A 88 -7.22 13.94 -1.37
CA ALA A 88 -7.86 15.25 -1.56
C ALA A 88 -9.22 15.32 -0.85
N ILE A 89 -10.04 14.26 -0.95
CA ILE A 89 -11.33 14.19 -0.24
C ILE A 89 -11.12 14.17 1.27
N GLN A 90 -10.17 13.38 1.79
CA GLN A 90 -9.85 13.36 3.21
C GLN A 90 -9.48 14.76 3.72
N LEU A 91 -8.62 15.46 2.99
CA LEU A 91 -8.25 16.84 3.34
C LEU A 91 -9.47 17.77 3.30
N LEU A 92 -10.31 17.71 2.26
CA LEU A 92 -11.51 18.52 2.16
C LEU A 92 -12.48 18.25 3.32
N VAL A 93 -12.70 17.01 3.69
CA VAL A 93 -13.57 16.62 4.81
C VAL A 93 -12.99 17.06 6.14
N CYS A 94 -11.67 17.01 6.31
CA CYS A 94 -10.99 17.47 7.52
C CYS A 94 -11.20 18.98 7.75
N PHE A 95 -11.12 19.80 6.67
CA PHE A 95 -11.37 21.22 6.78
C PHE A 95 -12.86 21.60 6.79
N ARG A 96 -13.72 20.80 6.19
CA ARG A 96 -15.15 21.10 6.05
C ARG A 96 -15.99 19.81 5.90
N SER A 97 -16.68 19.44 6.96
CA SER A 97 -17.47 18.20 7.05
C SER A 97 -18.56 18.04 5.97
N GLY A 98 -19.01 19.14 5.34
CA GLY A 98 -20.02 19.10 4.28
C GLY A 98 -19.64 18.36 3.00
N PHE A 99 -18.36 17.97 2.84
CA PHE A 99 -17.88 17.25 1.66
C PHE A 99 -17.84 15.71 1.81
N SER A 100 -18.36 15.19 2.92
CA SER A 100 -18.39 13.72 3.17
C SER A 100 -19.09 12.93 2.08
N PHE A 101 -20.10 13.50 1.38
CA PHE A 101 -20.80 12.85 0.26
C PHE A 101 -19.88 12.47 -0.90
N LEU A 102 -18.69 13.12 -1.03
CA LEU A 102 -17.73 12.79 -2.08
C LEU A 102 -17.18 11.37 -1.93
N TYR A 103 -17.11 10.83 -0.72
CA TYR A 103 -16.74 9.42 -0.52
C TYR A 103 -17.72 8.48 -1.22
N ASP A 104 -19.02 8.73 -1.06
CA ASP A 104 -20.07 7.91 -1.69
C ASP A 104 -20.02 8.01 -3.22
N VAL A 105 -19.71 9.21 -3.74
CA VAL A 105 -19.58 9.41 -5.18
C VAL A 105 -18.39 8.62 -5.74
N ILE A 106 -17.22 8.72 -5.10
CA ILE A 106 -16.00 8.00 -5.56
C ILE A 106 -16.15 6.49 -5.39
N ASP A 107 -16.77 6.05 -4.30
CA ASP A 107 -16.99 4.61 -4.06
C ASP A 107 -17.86 3.97 -5.14
N ARG A 108 -18.75 4.72 -5.78
CA ARG A 108 -19.58 4.22 -6.90
C ARG A 108 -18.76 3.84 -8.13
N PHE A 109 -17.55 4.40 -8.31
CA PHE A 109 -16.67 4.02 -9.42
C PHE A 109 -15.97 2.68 -9.20
N TYR A 110 -15.94 2.15 -7.97
CA TYR A 110 -15.27 0.88 -7.59
C TYR A 110 -13.79 0.77 -8.01
N LEU A 111 -13.16 1.85 -8.42
CA LEU A 111 -11.78 1.84 -8.95
C LEU A 111 -10.73 1.61 -7.86
N LYS A 112 -10.98 2.01 -6.63
CA LYS A 112 -10.06 1.77 -5.51
C LYS A 112 -9.84 0.27 -5.22
N TYR A 113 -10.82 -0.57 -5.51
CA TYR A 113 -10.72 -2.02 -5.28
C TYR A 113 -9.90 -2.74 -6.35
N THR A 114 -9.82 -2.18 -7.55
CA THR A 114 -9.05 -2.76 -8.66
C THR A 114 -7.58 -2.36 -8.63
N SER A 115 -7.23 -1.22 -8.06
CA SER A 115 -5.86 -0.69 -8.05
C SER A 115 -5.13 -0.97 -6.74
N GLY A 116 -5.57 -0.53 -5.60
CA GLY A 116 -4.99 -0.84 -4.28
C GLY A 116 -3.48 -1.16 -4.26
N PHE A 117 -3.08 -2.19 -3.53
CA PHE A 117 -1.68 -2.65 -3.49
C PHE A 117 -1.17 -3.26 -4.81
N THR A 118 -2.08 -3.61 -5.73
CA THR A 118 -1.72 -4.07 -7.09
C THR A 118 -0.97 -2.97 -7.84
N SER A 119 -1.31 -1.71 -7.65
CA SER A 119 -0.62 -0.57 -8.27
C SER A 119 0.84 -0.46 -7.79
N TYR A 120 1.11 -0.65 -6.50
CA TYR A 120 2.48 -0.70 -5.98
C TYR A 120 3.26 -1.87 -6.55
N PHE A 121 2.62 -3.03 -6.69
CA PHE A 121 3.25 -4.20 -7.26
C PHE A 121 3.65 -3.99 -8.73
N ILE A 122 2.73 -3.45 -9.55
CA ILE A 122 3.00 -3.12 -10.95
C ILE A 122 4.01 -1.98 -11.07
N MET A 123 3.94 -0.98 -10.18
CA MET A 123 4.93 0.10 -10.09
C MET A 123 6.34 -0.45 -9.84
N GLY A 124 6.49 -1.40 -8.90
CA GLY A 124 7.77 -2.06 -8.63
C GLY A 124 8.31 -2.79 -9.86
N TRP A 125 7.45 -3.51 -10.60
CA TRP A 125 7.81 -4.13 -11.85
C TRP A 125 8.25 -3.08 -12.91
N TYR A 126 7.50 -1.98 -13.04
CA TYR A 126 7.83 -0.91 -13.97
C TYR A 126 9.19 -0.26 -13.65
N LEU A 127 9.40 0.11 -12.40
CA LEU A 127 10.67 0.72 -11.95
C LEU A 127 11.87 -0.23 -12.08
N ARG A 128 11.66 -1.54 -11.97
CA ARG A 128 12.69 -2.54 -12.23
C ARG A 128 13.11 -2.57 -13.69
N ASN A 129 12.14 -2.54 -14.62
CA ASN A 129 12.37 -2.77 -16.04
C ASN A 129 12.71 -1.51 -16.82
N TYR A 130 12.30 -0.34 -16.33
CA TYR A 130 12.52 0.95 -16.99
C TYR A 130 13.32 1.89 -16.12
N GLU A 131 14.11 2.74 -16.77
CA GLU A 131 14.83 3.82 -16.10
C GLU A 131 14.00 5.10 -16.14
N LEU A 132 13.93 5.79 -15.00
CA LEU A 132 13.30 7.11 -14.95
C LEU A 132 14.25 8.14 -15.56
N PRO A 133 13.77 8.98 -16.51
CA PRO A 133 14.63 9.96 -17.19
C PRO A 133 15.16 11.04 -16.25
N HIS A 134 14.44 11.38 -15.18
CA HIS A 134 14.77 12.47 -14.25
C HIS A 134 14.96 11.97 -12.80
N LYS A 135 15.99 11.15 -12.56
CA LYS A 135 16.26 10.58 -11.20
C LYS A 135 16.39 11.66 -10.12
N LYS A 136 17.04 12.82 -10.44
CA LYS A 136 17.17 13.94 -9.49
C LYS A 136 15.81 14.50 -9.07
N LEU A 137 14.89 14.69 -10.02
CA LEU A 137 13.52 15.13 -9.72
C LEU A 137 12.79 14.12 -8.85
N CYS A 138 12.94 12.82 -9.13
CA CYS A 138 12.38 11.76 -8.31
C CYS A 138 12.86 11.83 -6.85
N TYR A 139 14.16 12.05 -6.61
CA TYR A 139 14.70 12.22 -5.27
C TYR A 139 14.19 13.48 -4.57
N CYS A 140 14.11 14.60 -5.29
CA CYS A 140 13.54 15.84 -4.74
C CYS A 140 12.07 15.66 -4.33
N LEU A 141 11.26 15.03 -5.20
CA LEU A 141 9.85 14.74 -4.91
C LEU A 141 9.71 13.74 -3.75
N GLY A 142 10.59 12.74 -3.67
CA GLY A 142 10.63 11.81 -2.54
C GLY A 142 10.96 12.48 -1.21
N MET A 143 11.96 13.38 -1.20
CA MET A 143 12.29 14.17 -0.01
C MET A 143 11.16 15.11 0.40
N ALA A 144 10.55 15.80 -0.58
CA ALA A 144 9.35 16.61 -0.33
C ALA A 144 8.21 15.76 0.25
N GLY A 145 7.95 14.57 -0.32
CA GLY A 145 6.96 13.63 0.19
C GLY A 145 7.23 13.21 1.64
N LEU A 146 8.48 12.94 1.99
CA LEU A 146 8.89 12.60 3.35
C LEU A 146 8.67 13.77 4.31
N CYS A 147 9.06 14.98 3.92
CA CYS A 147 8.81 16.20 4.71
C CYS A 147 7.31 16.43 4.91
N ILE A 148 6.49 16.27 3.86
CA ILE A 148 5.03 16.40 3.95
C ILE A 148 4.46 15.35 4.90
N THR A 149 4.98 14.11 4.89
CA THR A 149 4.54 13.08 5.84
C THR A 149 4.76 13.52 7.28
N PHE A 150 5.97 13.96 7.62
CA PHE A 150 6.30 14.41 8.98
C PHE A 150 5.50 15.65 9.41
N LEU A 151 5.56 16.70 8.60
CA LEU A 151 4.93 17.97 8.94
C LEU A 151 3.40 17.87 8.90
N GLY A 152 2.86 17.14 7.92
CA GLY A 152 1.43 16.91 7.79
C GLY A 152 0.87 16.10 8.96
N THR A 153 1.52 14.98 9.32
CA THR A 153 1.10 14.17 10.46
C THR A 153 1.24 14.93 11.79
N TYR A 154 2.32 15.71 11.96
CA TYR A 154 2.47 16.57 13.14
C TYR A 154 1.36 17.64 13.21
N GLY A 155 1.04 18.28 12.08
CA GLY A 155 -0.06 19.25 12.01
C GLY A 155 -1.42 18.62 12.28
N GLU A 156 -1.68 17.43 11.72
CA GLU A 156 -2.91 16.66 11.95
C GLU A 156 -3.12 16.37 13.46
N LEU A 157 -2.09 15.88 14.14
CA LEU A 157 -2.16 15.57 15.57
C LEU A 157 -2.26 16.84 16.45
N SER A 158 -1.52 17.90 16.11
CA SER A 158 -1.38 19.08 16.96
C SER A 158 -2.53 20.09 16.81
N TYR A 159 -3.04 20.26 15.59
CA TYR A 159 -4.03 21.30 15.28
C TYR A 159 -5.43 20.76 15.01
N LEU A 160 -5.54 19.62 14.34
CA LEU A 160 -6.83 19.06 13.95
C LEU A 160 -7.36 18.06 14.98
N HIS A 161 -6.50 17.58 15.90
CA HIS A 161 -6.83 16.55 16.90
C HIS A 161 -7.53 15.33 16.28
N SER A 162 -7.25 15.07 14.99
CA SER A 162 -7.81 13.95 14.25
C SER A 162 -6.82 12.79 14.22
N ASN A 163 -7.33 11.56 14.25
CA ASN A 163 -6.53 10.36 14.10
C ASN A 163 -6.81 9.69 12.75
N GLU A 164 -7.10 10.50 11.72
CA GLU A 164 -7.46 10.00 10.38
C GLU A 164 -6.24 9.48 9.59
N TRP A 165 -5.03 9.79 10.06
CA TRP A 165 -3.77 9.35 9.46
C TRP A 165 -3.65 9.70 7.95
N ILE A 166 -4.15 10.87 7.57
CA ILE A 166 -4.24 11.34 6.17
C ILE A 166 -2.88 11.31 5.48
N PHE A 167 -1.84 11.80 6.17
CA PHE A 167 -0.48 11.92 5.63
C PHE A 167 0.38 10.67 5.85
N TYR A 168 -0.08 9.72 6.70
CA TYR A 168 0.65 8.49 7.03
C TYR A 168 0.02 7.24 6.40
N SER A 169 -1.08 7.38 5.68
CA SER A 169 -1.75 6.26 5.01
C SER A 169 -0.87 5.67 3.90
N ASN A 170 -0.91 4.35 3.73
CA ASN A 170 -0.23 3.66 2.64
C ASN A 170 -0.66 4.17 1.24
N PHE A 171 -1.84 4.76 1.13
CA PHE A 171 -2.39 5.31 -0.10
C PHE A 171 -2.33 6.84 -0.16
N SER A 172 -1.47 7.47 0.62
CA SER A 172 -1.19 8.90 0.49
C SER A 172 -0.19 9.17 -0.64
N VAL A 173 -0.37 10.28 -1.35
CA VAL A 173 0.52 10.71 -2.44
C VAL A 173 1.96 10.87 -1.96
N ASN A 174 2.15 11.51 -0.80
CA ASN A 174 3.45 11.73 -0.20
C ASN A 174 4.16 10.41 0.13
N VAL A 175 3.44 9.40 0.65
CA VAL A 175 3.96 8.06 0.93
C VAL A 175 4.35 7.35 -0.38
N CYS A 176 3.54 7.45 -1.41
CA CYS A 176 3.84 6.91 -2.73
C CYS A 176 5.13 7.52 -3.31
N LEU A 177 5.28 8.85 -3.25
CA LEU A 177 6.43 9.56 -3.80
C LEU A 177 7.75 9.15 -3.12
N TYR A 178 7.80 9.11 -1.80
CA TYR A 178 9.04 8.70 -1.14
C TYR A 178 9.33 7.20 -1.33
N SER A 179 8.29 6.35 -1.41
CA SER A 179 8.47 4.93 -1.69
C SER A 179 9.10 4.69 -3.07
N ILE A 180 8.67 5.43 -4.10
CA ILE A 180 9.28 5.41 -5.44
C ILE A 180 10.74 5.87 -5.36
N ALA A 181 11.02 6.98 -4.66
CA ALA A 181 12.36 7.53 -4.53
C ALA A 181 13.32 6.56 -3.82
N VAL A 182 12.88 5.92 -2.74
CA VAL A 182 13.64 4.89 -2.02
C VAL A 182 13.93 3.69 -2.92
N PHE A 183 12.93 3.21 -3.66
CA PHE A 183 13.13 2.10 -4.60
C PHE A 183 14.18 2.44 -5.68
N VAL A 184 14.08 3.63 -6.29
CA VAL A 184 15.03 4.11 -7.30
C VAL A 184 16.44 4.29 -6.71
N LEU A 185 16.54 4.78 -5.47
CA LEU A 185 17.81 4.90 -4.75
C LEU A 185 18.47 3.53 -4.53
N ILE A 186 17.72 2.58 -3.99
CA ILE A 186 18.20 1.21 -3.78
C ILE A 186 18.65 0.59 -5.11
N LYS A 187 17.83 0.71 -6.16
CA LYS A 187 18.18 0.24 -7.50
C LYS A 187 19.49 0.87 -8.01
N SER A 188 19.73 2.15 -7.74
CA SER A 188 20.94 2.85 -8.18
C SER A 188 22.20 2.45 -7.39
N LEU A 189 22.06 2.15 -6.09
CA LEU A 189 23.17 1.77 -5.21
C LEU A 189 23.64 0.33 -5.44
N TYR A 190 22.70 -0.59 -5.63
CA TYR A 190 23.04 -2.01 -5.77
C TYR A 190 23.43 -2.42 -7.20
N GLY A 191 23.47 -1.45 -8.15
CA GLY A 191 23.83 -1.73 -9.53
C GLY A 191 22.87 -2.75 -10.16
N SER A 192 23.09 -3.10 -11.41
CA SER A 192 22.37 -4.19 -12.06
C SER A 192 22.88 -5.54 -11.51
N VAL A 193 22.44 -5.90 -10.30
CA VAL A 193 22.47 -7.32 -9.94
C VAL A 193 21.63 -8.00 -10.99
N ARG A 194 22.27 -8.74 -11.90
CA ARG A 194 21.63 -9.59 -12.89
C ARG A 194 20.82 -10.63 -12.14
N TYR A 195 19.63 -10.27 -11.72
CA TYR A 195 18.64 -11.26 -11.32
C TYR A 195 18.22 -11.99 -12.59
N SER A 196 18.53 -13.28 -12.61
CA SER A 196 18.03 -14.23 -13.61
C SER A 196 16.55 -13.94 -13.90
N ASP A 197 16.19 -13.89 -15.18
CA ASP A 197 14.84 -13.64 -15.69
C ASP A 197 13.80 -14.70 -15.29
N SER A 198 14.08 -15.52 -14.27
CA SER A 198 13.27 -16.66 -13.84
C SER A 198 12.05 -16.30 -12.98
N PHE A 199 11.78 -15.03 -12.69
CA PHE A 199 10.63 -14.64 -11.86
C PHE A 199 9.45 -14.04 -12.64
N PHE A 200 9.56 -13.85 -13.96
CA PHE A 200 8.44 -13.44 -14.82
C PHE A 200 8.47 -14.20 -16.13
#